data_a87cff0d2262feae8ac82a3fa33c7f12
#
_entry.id   a87cff0d2262feae8ac82a3fa33c7f12
#
_cell.length_a   1.000
_cell.length_b   1.000
_cell.length_c   1.000
_cell.angle_alpha   90.00
_cell.angle_beta   90.00
_cell.angle_gamma   90.00
#
_symmetry.space_group_name_H-M   'P 1'
#
loop_
_entity.id
_entity.type
_entity.pdbx_description
1 polymer ?
#
loop_
_entity_poly.entity_id
_entity_poly.type
_entity_poly.pdbx_seq_one_letter_code
_entity_poly.pdbx_strand_id
1 'polypeptide(L)'
;MSWDAYNKKRKELKEKALKEARDALQESAEKSKKKTQSKAKNAVKKEVKKLNLGVALIALIFLAIGIGGGVFASIKICENDCFVLLGNKNIQVTVGDSFSFVDDGVKIVSFGRDISDKVEIKTNLEKDSDGNYIVDTSQEMEYYLIYTVEDIKFGEIQKVRVINISNPT
;
A
#
# COMPACT_ATOMS: atom_id res chain seq x y z
N MET A 1 67.72 -15.19 -7.48
CA MET A 1 66.42 -14.89 -6.87
C MET A 1 65.38 -15.61 -7.74
N SER A 2 64.58 -16.52 -7.13
CA SER A 2 63.62 -17.30 -7.89
C SER A 2 62.47 -16.40 -8.39
N TRP A 3 61.98 -16.66 -9.58
CA TRP A 3 60.83 -15.96 -10.21
C TRP A 3 59.59 -15.92 -9.30
N ASP A 4 59.39 -16.98 -8.53
CA ASP A 4 58.26 -17.09 -7.58
C ASP A 4 58.40 -16.13 -6.40
N ALA A 5 59.64 -15.93 -5.89
CA ALA A 5 59.91 -14.99 -4.82
C ALA A 5 59.67 -13.51 -5.28
N TYR A 6 59.99 -13.21 -6.50
CA TYR A 6 59.73 -11.90 -7.12
C TYR A 6 58.22 -11.61 -7.24
N ASN A 7 57.46 -12.58 -7.75
CA ASN A 7 56.01 -12.45 -7.92
C ASN A 7 55.28 -12.35 -6.59
N LYS A 8 55.71 -13.09 -5.57
CA LYS A 8 55.16 -12.99 -4.21
C LYS A 8 55.36 -11.58 -3.61
N LYS A 9 56.58 -11.06 -3.71
CA LYS A 9 56.92 -9.72 -3.20
C LYS A 9 56.13 -8.63 -3.93
N ARG A 10 55.89 -8.80 -5.23
CA ARG A 10 55.10 -7.87 -6.04
C ARG A 10 53.62 -7.87 -5.66
N LYS A 11 53.03 -9.04 -5.32
CA LYS A 11 51.66 -9.14 -4.81
C LYS A 11 51.52 -8.46 -3.43
N GLU A 12 52.41 -8.72 -2.52
CA GLU A 12 52.41 -8.12 -1.18
C GLU A 12 52.51 -6.58 -1.25
N LEU A 13 53.35 -6.05 -2.12
CA LEU A 13 53.46 -4.60 -2.34
C LEU A 13 52.19 -3.98 -2.89
N LYS A 14 51.51 -4.69 -3.85
CA LYS A 14 50.24 -4.22 -4.38
C LYS A 14 49.12 -4.22 -3.36
N GLU A 15 49.04 -5.27 -2.53
CA GLU A 15 48.03 -5.36 -1.46
C GLU A 15 48.24 -4.28 -0.41
N LYS A 16 49.50 -4.02 -0.04
CA LYS A 16 49.83 -2.96 0.91
C LYS A 16 49.47 -1.58 0.37
N ALA A 17 49.81 -1.29 -0.87
CA ALA A 17 49.43 -0.02 -1.53
C ALA A 17 47.93 0.15 -1.67
N LEU A 18 47.20 -0.94 -1.97
CA LEU A 18 45.71 -0.91 -2.09
C LEU A 18 45.05 -0.66 -0.72
N LYS A 19 45.61 -1.24 0.36
CA LYS A 19 45.13 -1.02 1.72
C LYS A 19 45.35 0.42 2.15
N GLU A 20 46.56 0.95 1.97
CA GLU A 20 46.88 2.35 2.29
C GLU A 20 46.03 3.35 1.52
N ALA A 21 45.73 3.07 0.23
CA ALA A 21 44.82 3.89 -0.57
C ALA A 21 43.37 3.85 -0.07
N ARG A 22 42.87 2.69 0.36
CA ARG A 22 41.55 2.56 0.98
C ARG A 22 41.43 3.31 2.29
N ASP A 23 42.43 3.16 3.17
CA ASP A 23 42.43 3.81 4.48
C ASP A 23 42.47 5.34 4.31
N ALA A 24 43.27 5.84 3.37
CA ALA A 24 43.34 7.27 3.05
C ALA A 24 41.99 7.81 2.48
N LEU A 25 41.31 7.02 1.64
CA LEU A 25 39.98 7.38 1.11
C LEU A 25 38.93 7.39 2.22
N GLN A 26 38.93 6.42 3.12
CA GLN A 26 37.99 6.37 4.25
C GLN A 26 38.22 7.56 5.21
N GLU A 27 39.48 7.85 5.56
CA GLU A 27 39.81 8.99 6.41
C GLU A 27 39.40 10.33 5.79
N SER A 28 39.59 10.50 4.47
CA SER A 28 39.15 11.70 3.74
C SER A 28 37.64 11.84 3.70
N ALA A 29 36.90 10.72 3.50
CA ALA A 29 35.45 10.69 3.50
C ALA A 29 34.86 10.99 4.89
N GLU A 30 35.45 10.46 5.96
CA GLU A 30 35.03 10.77 7.33
C GLU A 30 35.29 12.23 7.71
N LYS A 31 36.46 12.77 7.34
CA LYS A 31 36.79 14.18 7.57
C LYS A 31 35.83 15.10 6.82
N SER A 32 35.45 14.75 5.59
CA SER A 32 34.46 15.47 4.80
C SER A 32 33.07 15.43 5.44
N LYS A 33 32.62 14.26 5.87
CA LYS A 33 31.30 14.09 6.57
C LYS A 33 31.27 14.90 7.89
N LYS A 34 32.31 14.82 8.71
CA LYS A 34 32.39 15.59 9.97
C LYS A 34 32.39 17.10 9.73
N LYS A 35 33.08 17.58 8.68
CA LYS A 35 33.14 19.00 8.31
C LYS A 35 31.77 19.51 7.77
N THR A 36 31.06 18.69 7.03
CA THR A 36 29.74 19.03 6.51
C THR A 36 28.70 19.06 7.64
N GLN A 37 28.71 18.06 8.54
CA GLN A 37 27.82 18.03 9.70
C GLN A 37 28.08 19.19 10.68
N SER A 38 29.33 19.57 10.93
CA SER A 38 29.62 20.68 11.80
C SER A 38 29.20 22.03 11.21
N LYS A 39 29.35 22.23 9.88
CA LYS A 39 28.87 23.41 9.19
C LYS A 39 27.34 23.51 9.20
N ALA A 40 26.63 22.38 8.96
CA ALA A 40 25.18 22.33 9.02
C ALA A 40 24.66 22.63 10.44
N LYS A 41 25.25 22.00 11.48
CA LYS A 41 24.88 22.28 12.88
C LYS A 41 25.10 23.74 13.28
N ASN A 42 26.21 24.35 12.84
CA ASN A 42 26.51 25.74 13.14
C ASN A 42 25.62 26.71 12.37
N ALA A 43 25.23 26.43 11.13
CA ALA A 43 24.30 27.20 10.37
C ALA A 43 22.90 27.19 11.03
N VAL A 44 22.39 26.01 11.37
CA VAL A 44 21.13 25.85 12.10
C VAL A 44 21.15 26.59 13.44
N LYS A 45 22.23 26.45 14.20
CA LYS A 45 22.40 27.12 15.51
C LYS A 45 22.43 28.65 15.39
N LYS A 46 22.92 29.19 14.28
CA LYS A 46 23.01 30.64 14.03
C LYS A 46 21.64 31.21 13.59
N GLU A 47 20.87 30.44 12.83
CA GLU A 47 19.50 30.82 12.44
C GLU A 47 18.53 30.71 13.62
N VAL A 48 18.63 29.64 14.42
CA VAL A 48 17.77 29.45 15.62
C VAL A 48 18.02 30.56 16.67
N LYS A 49 19.25 31.07 16.81
CA LYS A 49 19.52 32.22 17.70
C LYS A 49 18.88 33.52 17.25
N LYS A 50 18.53 33.67 15.98
CA LYS A 50 17.82 34.84 15.43
C LYS A 50 16.30 34.70 15.54
N LEU A 51 15.78 33.50 15.73
CA LEU A 51 14.34 33.32 15.95
C LEU A 51 13.95 33.85 17.33
N ASN A 52 13.06 34.81 17.33
CA ASN A 52 12.44 35.31 18.54
C ASN A 52 11.70 34.11 19.20
N LEU A 53 12.03 33.80 20.46
CA LEU A 53 11.47 32.63 21.17
C LEU A 53 9.92 32.60 21.11
N GLY A 54 9.29 33.78 21.12
CA GLY A 54 7.84 33.90 20.96
C GLY A 54 7.33 33.42 19.60
N VAL A 55 8.04 33.74 18.51
CA VAL A 55 7.68 33.29 17.17
C VAL A 55 7.83 31.75 17.04
N ALA A 56 8.90 31.19 17.64
CA ALA A 56 9.10 29.74 17.65
C ALA A 56 8.00 28.99 18.43
N LEU A 57 7.56 29.54 19.56
CA LEU A 57 6.46 28.96 20.34
C LEU A 57 5.12 29.04 19.59
N ILE A 58 4.84 30.17 18.96
CA ILE A 58 3.63 30.32 18.13
C ILE A 58 3.63 29.32 16.97
N ALA A 59 4.75 29.16 16.26
CA ALA A 59 4.88 28.20 15.19
C ALA A 59 4.67 26.75 15.67
N LEU A 60 5.17 26.40 16.84
CA LEU A 60 4.98 25.09 17.47
C LEU A 60 3.50 24.83 17.82
N ILE A 61 2.80 25.84 18.34
CA ILE A 61 1.36 25.76 18.66
C ILE A 61 0.57 25.52 17.37
N PHE A 62 0.82 26.31 16.32
CA PHE A 62 0.15 26.11 15.03
C PHE A 62 0.44 24.75 14.40
N LEU A 63 1.67 24.26 14.53
CA LEU A 63 2.04 22.93 14.08
C LEU A 63 1.25 21.83 14.84
N ALA A 64 1.16 21.96 16.15
CA ALA A 64 0.43 21.01 17.00
C ALA A 64 -1.08 21.02 16.67
N ILE A 65 -1.67 22.20 16.49
CA ILE A 65 -3.08 22.34 16.08
C ILE A 65 -3.30 21.79 14.68
N GLY A 66 -2.38 22.06 13.75
CA GLY A 66 -2.47 21.55 12.38
C GLY A 66 -2.41 20.02 12.30
N ILE A 67 -1.47 19.41 13.00
CA ILE A 67 -1.35 17.93 13.05
C ILE A 67 -2.56 17.34 13.79
N GLY A 68 -2.89 17.84 14.98
CA GLY A 68 -4.02 17.33 15.78
C GLY A 68 -5.36 17.50 15.06
N GLY A 69 -5.61 18.65 14.48
CA GLY A 69 -6.81 18.92 13.68
C GLY A 69 -6.89 18.06 12.41
N GLY A 70 -5.76 17.87 11.71
CA GLY A 70 -5.68 17.04 10.52
C GLY A 70 -5.99 15.56 10.83
N VAL A 71 -5.39 15.01 11.90
CA VAL A 71 -5.65 13.63 12.34
C VAL A 71 -7.12 13.46 12.75
N PHE A 72 -7.67 14.40 13.53
CA PHE A 72 -9.06 14.34 13.95
C PHE A 72 -10.03 14.40 12.75
N ALA A 73 -9.78 15.31 11.81
CA ALA A 73 -10.58 15.42 10.58
C ALA A 73 -10.50 14.13 9.75
N SER A 74 -9.30 13.53 9.59
CA SER A 74 -9.13 12.24 8.91
C SER A 74 -9.94 11.13 9.55
N ILE A 75 -9.91 11.01 10.88
CA ILE A 75 -10.68 9.99 11.60
C ILE A 75 -12.17 10.15 11.33
N LYS A 76 -12.68 11.40 11.39
CA LYS A 76 -14.09 11.69 11.16
C LYS A 76 -14.54 11.43 9.72
N ILE A 77 -13.72 11.78 8.75
CA ILE A 77 -14.00 11.50 7.33
C ILE A 77 -14.04 10.00 7.07
N CYS A 78 -13.14 9.22 7.69
CA CYS A 78 -13.04 7.78 7.47
C CYS A 78 -13.93 6.93 8.38
N GLU A 79 -14.74 7.54 9.25
CA GLU A 79 -15.54 6.83 10.26
C GLU A 79 -16.54 5.84 9.64
N ASN A 80 -17.10 6.16 8.48
CA ASN A 80 -18.08 5.33 7.77
C ASN A 80 -17.49 4.58 6.57
N ASP A 81 -16.17 4.54 6.43
CA ASP A 81 -15.55 3.83 5.32
C ASP A 81 -15.75 2.33 5.45
N CYS A 82 -16.23 1.74 4.36
CA CYS A 82 -16.55 0.32 4.34
C CYS A 82 -16.42 -0.27 2.93
N PHE A 83 -16.21 -1.57 2.88
CA PHE A 83 -16.43 -2.38 1.69
C PHE A 83 -17.31 -3.57 2.08
N VAL A 84 -18.58 -3.51 1.76
CA VAL A 84 -19.60 -4.47 2.17
C VAL A 84 -20.30 -5.04 0.95
N LEU A 85 -20.45 -6.37 0.92
CA LEU A 85 -21.33 -7.05 -0.03
C LEU A 85 -22.78 -6.86 0.42
N LEU A 86 -23.61 -6.38 -0.47
CA LEU A 86 -25.05 -6.23 -0.19
C LEU A 86 -25.76 -7.57 -0.45
N GLY A 87 -26.76 -7.90 0.36
CA GLY A 87 -27.46 -9.18 0.28
C GLY A 87 -26.65 -10.40 0.72
N ASN A 88 -27.06 -11.57 0.28
CA ASN A 88 -26.48 -12.84 0.70
C ASN A 88 -25.16 -13.13 -0.01
N LYS A 89 -24.13 -13.49 0.76
CA LYS A 89 -22.81 -13.89 0.24
C LYS A 89 -22.85 -15.27 -0.43
N ASN A 90 -23.54 -16.21 0.21
CA ASN A 90 -23.69 -17.58 -0.27
C ASN A 90 -25.16 -17.86 -0.52
N ILE A 91 -25.51 -18.25 -1.73
CA ILE A 91 -26.87 -18.56 -2.16
C ILE A 91 -26.88 -20.05 -2.51
N GLN A 92 -27.81 -20.80 -1.90
CA GLN A 92 -28.01 -22.22 -2.20
C GLN A 92 -29.31 -22.36 -2.99
N VAL A 93 -29.25 -23.07 -4.10
CA VAL A 93 -30.39 -23.33 -4.98
C VAL A 93 -30.44 -24.83 -5.29
N THR A 94 -31.64 -25.41 -5.33
CA THR A 94 -31.81 -26.81 -5.67
C THR A 94 -31.83 -26.99 -7.20
N VAL A 95 -31.22 -28.07 -7.67
CA VAL A 95 -31.25 -28.43 -9.08
C VAL A 95 -32.69 -28.54 -9.56
N GLY A 96 -33.01 -27.89 -10.69
CA GLY A 96 -34.32 -27.85 -11.29
C GLY A 96 -35.31 -26.81 -10.75
N ASP A 97 -34.92 -26.07 -9.68
CA ASP A 97 -35.76 -24.99 -9.17
C ASP A 97 -35.75 -23.79 -10.14
N SER A 98 -36.88 -23.11 -10.23
CA SER A 98 -36.95 -21.83 -10.93
C SER A 98 -36.31 -20.75 -10.07
N PHE A 99 -35.15 -20.26 -10.50
CA PHE A 99 -34.41 -19.24 -9.76
C PHE A 99 -34.08 -18.03 -10.65
N SER A 100 -34.44 -16.86 -10.16
CA SER A 100 -34.07 -15.59 -10.79
C SER A 100 -33.09 -14.85 -9.89
N PHE A 101 -31.91 -14.51 -10.41
CA PHE A 101 -30.89 -13.83 -9.66
C PHE A 101 -30.77 -12.36 -10.04
N VAL A 102 -30.97 -11.50 -9.04
CA VAL A 102 -30.70 -10.09 -9.14
C VAL A 102 -29.54 -9.80 -8.18
N ASP A 103 -28.49 -9.19 -8.71
CA ASP A 103 -27.32 -8.86 -7.92
C ASP A 103 -27.55 -7.56 -7.15
N ASP A 104 -27.53 -7.64 -5.81
CA ASP A 104 -27.61 -6.47 -4.93
C ASP A 104 -26.33 -5.62 -4.95
N GLY A 105 -25.25 -6.15 -5.54
CA GLY A 105 -23.97 -5.45 -5.66
C GLY A 105 -23.20 -5.31 -4.35
N VAL A 106 -22.41 -4.25 -4.28
CA VAL A 106 -21.57 -3.90 -3.12
C VAL A 106 -21.72 -2.43 -2.79
N LYS A 107 -21.46 -2.10 -1.53
CA LYS A 107 -21.29 -0.72 -1.07
C LYS A 107 -19.86 -0.48 -0.66
N ILE A 108 -19.25 0.55 -1.25
CA ILE A 108 -17.87 0.92 -0.95
C ILE A 108 -17.81 2.41 -0.66
N VAL A 109 -17.35 2.74 0.55
CA VAL A 109 -17.07 4.11 0.95
C VAL A 109 -15.60 4.20 1.31
N SER A 110 -14.86 5.08 0.65
CA SER A 110 -13.44 5.35 0.88
C SER A 110 -13.21 6.83 1.08
N PHE A 111 -12.55 7.20 2.19
CA PHE A 111 -12.36 8.60 2.59
C PHE A 111 -13.65 9.42 2.57
N GLY A 112 -14.76 8.82 3.06
CA GLY A 112 -16.08 9.43 3.10
C GLY A 112 -16.78 9.60 1.75
N ARG A 113 -16.24 9.04 0.67
CA ARG A 113 -16.81 9.09 -0.68
C ARG A 113 -17.33 7.72 -1.08
N ASP A 114 -18.54 7.68 -1.62
CA ASP A 114 -19.07 6.48 -2.26
C ASP A 114 -18.33 6.26 -3.59
N ILE A 115 -17.72 5.08 -3.74
CA ILE A 115 -16.99 4.65 -4.93
C ILE A 115 -17.51 3.30 -5.44
N SER A 116 -18.74 2.94 -5.10
CA SER A 116 -19.37 1.68 -5.51
C SER A 116 -19.47 1.53 -7.02
N ASP A 117 -19.50 2.63 -7.76
CA ASP A 117 -19.50 2.71 -9.22
C ASP A 117 -18.16 2.30 -9.88
N LYS A 118 -17.07 2.25 -9.10
CA LYS A 118 -15.73 1.87 -9.60
C LYS A 118 -15.41 0.39 -9.45
N VAL A 119 -16.38 -0.41 -9.08
CA VAL A 119 -16.22 -1.84 -8.89
C VAL A 119 -16.15 -2.56 -10.21
N GLU A 120 -15.13 -3.37 -10.40
CA GLU A 120 -15.03 -4.35 -11.47
C GLU A 120 -15.66 -5.67 -11.01
N ILE A 121 -16.54 -6.25 -11.83
CA ILE A 121 -17.18 -7.53 -11.55
C ILE A 121 -16.67 -8.57 -12.54
N LYS A 122 -16.00 -9.62 -12.00
CA LYS A 122 -15.64 -10.81 -12.75
C LYS A 122 -16.56 -11.95 -12.35
N THR A 123 -17.12 -12.66 -13.34
CA THR A 123 -18.09 -13.73 -13.10
C THR A 123 -18.01 -14.79 -14.20
N ASN A 124 -18.47 -15.99 -13.89
CA ASN A 124 -18.74 -17.05 -14.87
C ASN A 124 -20.21 -17.12 -15.27
N LEU A 125 -21.05 -16.17 -14.83
CA LEU A 125 -22.44 -16.04 -15.26
C LEU A 125 -22.52 -15.32 -16.61
N GLU A 126 -23.42 -15.77 -17.47
CA GLU A 126 -23.84 -15.07 -18.68
C GLU A 126 -24.87 -13.99 -18.34
N LYS A 127 -24.99 -13.00 -19.22
CA LYS A 127 -26.02 -11.97 -19.12
C LYS A 127 -27.01 -12.11 -20.28
N ASP A 128 -28.27 -11.84 -19.97
CA ASP A 128 -29.32 -11.71 -21.00
C ASP A 128 -29.19 -10.39 -21.77
N SER A 129 -30.11 -10.19 -22.75
CA SER A 129 -30.19 -8.95 -23.54
C SER A 129 -30.48 -7.70 -22.72
N ASP A 130 -31.06 -7.87 -21.55
CA ASP A 130 -31.43 -6.79 -20.62
C ASP A 130 -30.34 -6.54 -19.56
N GLY A 131 -29.27 -7.34 -19.59
CA GLY A 131 -28.10 -7.20 -18.71
C GLY A 131 -28.23 -7.94 -17.37
N ASN A 132 -29.27 -8.75 -17.18
CA ASN A 132 -29.45 -9.56 -15.98
C ASN A 132 -28.60 -10.83 -16.06
N TYR A 133 -28.19 -11.34 -14.91
CA TYR A 133 -27.43 -12.59 -14.84
C TYR A 133 -28.35 -13.81 -15.03
N ILE A 134 -27.94 -14.72 -15.91
CA ILE A 134 -28.62 -15.98 -16.17
C ILE A 134 -27.98 -17.05 -15.27
N VAL A 135 -28.78 -17.74 -14.47
CA VAL A 135 -28.37 -18.88 -13.65
C VAL A 135 -29.01 -20.13 -14.19
N ASP A 136 -28.22 -21.06 -14.74
CA ASP A 136 -28.70 -22.37 -15.15
C ASP A 136 -28.79 -23.30 -13.95
N THR A 137 -30.00 -23.72 -13.61
CA THR A 137 -30.29 -24.63 -12.51
C THR A 137 -30.50 -26.09 -12.94
N SER A 138 -30.29 -26.40 -14.21
CA SER A 138 -30.55 -27.75 -14.76
C SER A 138 -29.58 -28.81 -14.26
N GLN A 139 -28.43 -28.43 -13.75
CA GLN A 139 -27.35 -29.28 -13.26
C GLN A 139 -26.64 -28.68 -12.06
N GLU A 140 -25.90 -29.53 -11.30
CA GLU A 140 -25.06 -29.06 -10.21
C GLU A 140 -23.94 -28.18 -10.76
N MET A 141 -23.86 -26.95 -10.26
CA MET A 141 -22.85 -25.99 -10.68
C MET A 141 -22.62 -24.93 -9.61
N GLU A 142 -21.41 -24.35 -9.60
CA GLU A 142 -21.08 -23.19 -8.77
C GLU A 142 -20.86 -21.99 -9.66
N TYR A 143 -21.61 -20.93 -9.38
CA TYR A 143 -21.43 -19.62 -9.99
C TYR A 143 -20.81 -18.65 -8.99
N TYR A 144 -20.03 -17.70 -9.49
CA TYR A 144 -19.41 -16.70 -8.65
C TYR A 144 -19.45 -15.30 -9.27
N LEU A 145 -19.52 -14.30 -8.41
CA LEU A 145 -19.28 -12.91 -8.74
C LEU A 145 -18.16 -12.40 -7.85
N ILE A 146 -17.08 -11.95 -8.46
CA ILE A 146 -15.91 -11.38 -7.77
C ILE A 146 -15.95 -9.89 -7.99
N TYR A 147 -16.16 -9.15 -6.91
CA TYR A 147 -16.16 -7.68 -6.89
C TYR A 147 -14.77 -7.23 -6.50
N THR A 148 -14.10 -6.53 -7.40
CA THR A 148 -12.76 -6.00 -7.19
C THR A 148 -12.81 -4.48 -7.24
N VAL A 149 -12.14 -3.82 -6.31
CA VAL A 149 -11.90 -2.38 -6.35
C VAL A 149 -10.42 -2.12 -6.10
N GLU A 150 -9.85 -1.22 -6.90
CA GLU A 150 -8.52 -0.68 -6.66
C GLU A 150 -8.67 0.72 -6.04
N ASP A 151 -8.25 0.87 -4.80
CA ASP A 151 -8.36 2.12 -4.04
C ASP A 151 -7.15 2.31 -3.12
N ILE A 152 -6.76 3.56 -2.88
CA ILE A 152 -5.59 3.91 -2.05
C ILE A 152 -5.72 3.38 -0.62
N LYS A 153 -6.93 3.37 -0.07
CA LYS A 153 -7.18 2.92 1.30
C LYS A 153 -7.25 1.41 1.42
N PHE A 154 -7.97 0.78 0.49
CA PHE A 154 -8.25 -0.65 0.56
C PHE A 154 -7.22 -1.49 -0.20
N GLY A 155 -6.39 -0.86 -1.07
CA GLY A 155 -5.55 -1.58 -2.00
C GLY A 155 -6.40 -2.35 -3.01
N GLU A 156 -5.95 -3.52 -3.41
CA GLU A 156 -6.71 -4.45 -4.24
C GLU A 156 -7.47 -5.43 -3.33
N ILE A 157 -8.71 -5.08 -2.96
CA ILE A 157 -9.56 -5.92 -2.14
C ILE A 157 -10.67 -6.54 -2.99
N GLN A 158 -10.97 -7.80 -2.68
CA GLN A 158 -12.01 -8.58 -3.36
C GLN A 158 -13.08 -9.05 -2.38
N LYS A 159 -14.33 -9.04 -2.84
CA LYS A 159 -15.45 -9.73 -2.22
C LYS A 159 -16.03 -10.72 -3.22
N VAL A 160 -16.44 -11.87 -2.72
CA VAL A 160 -16.98 -12.94 -3.58
C VAL A 160 -18.38 -13.31 -3.12
N ARG A 161 -19.30 -13.36 -4.05
CA ARG A 161 -20.61 -13.97 -3.90
C ARG A 161 -20.62 -15.30 -4.64
N VAL A 162 -21.15 -16.32 -4.01
CA VAL A 162 -21.24 -17.68 -4.57
C VAL A 162 -22.69 -18.10 -4.64
N ILE A 163 -23.09 -18.65 -5.80
CA ILE A 163 -24.38 -19.30 -6.01
C ILE A 163 -24.07 -20.76 -6.26
N ASN A 164 -24.50 -21.63 -5.37
CA ASN A 164 -24.26 -23.06 -5.45
C ASN A 164 -25.55 -23.78 -5.79
N ILE A 165 -25.55 -24.47 -6.93
CA ILE A 165 -26.64 -25.32 -7.38
C ILE A 165 -26.31 -26.75 -6.98
N SER A 166 -27.13 -27.34 -6.11
CA SER A 166 -26.89 -28.68 -5.58
C SER A 166 -28.18 -29.51 -5.52
N ASN A 167 -28.06 -30.83 -5.55
CA ASN A 167 -29.18 -31.71 -5.31
C ASN A 167 -29.68 -31.59 -3.86
N PRO A 168 -30.98 -31.74 -3.62
CA PRO A 168 -31.52 -31.83 -2.27
C PRO A 168 -30.93 -33.01 -1.53
N THR A 169 -30.33 -32.77 -0.35
CA THR A 169 -29.84 -33.82 0.57
C THR A 169 -30.97 -34.46 1.35
#